data_3df59d1ecd5d206590213bd2871b7c9d
#
_entry.id   3df59d1ecd5d206590213bd2871b7c9d
#
_cell.length_a   1.000
_cell.length_b   1.000
_cell.length_c   1.000
_cell.angle_alpha   90.00
_cell.angle_beta   90.00
_cell.angle_gamma   90.00
#
_symmetry.space_group_name_H-M   'P 1'
#
loop_
_entity.id
_entity.type
_entity.pdbx_description
1 polymer ?
#
loop_
_entity_poly.entity_id
_entity_poly.type
_entity_poly.pdbx_seq_one_letter_code
_entity_poly.pdbx_strand_id
1 'polypeptide(L)'
;MVFSSTTFLLAFLPLVAILYYICPRKLRNGLLLLFSLLFYGWGEPKYILIMLFSTVFDYCNGLGIGYFRARGKESGAKAVLIVSVVGNLAILGFFKYTDFAIGNINGLLGTAIPALGLLLPIGISFYTFQTMSYTIDVYRRLVPPQRNIIDFGAYVTLFPQLIAGPIVQYKTVAYDLEHRRENLSEASEGLQRLVIGLGKKVLIANQMGAIWEEIAAMSDPTAVTAWIGAIAYTFQIYFDFSGYSDMAIGLGHFFGFHFLENFNYPYESRSVTEFWRRWHISLSTWFREYVYIPLGGNRKGKGRQLLNIAIVWLLTGLWHGASWNFVLWGVYYAALLLLEKTFLLRWLDKSPRWVGHLYTCLCFTMGWVLFAITDFGALGQYVAHMFSGTFADGTTAYLLRCDWLLLLLAAVGCTSLPKRLWQKRENTLSPALSDGLRTVWVVAVLLVSMAFLVGDSYNPFLYFRF
;
A
#
# COMPACT_ATOMS: atom_id res chain seq x y z
N MET A 1 5.79 -16.31 0.86
CA MET A 1 4.44 -16.71 1.32
C MET A 1 3.53 -15.50 1.23
N VAL A 2 2.21 -15.66 1.01
CA VAL A 2 1.24 -14.55 0.97
C VAL A 2 0.12 -14.78 1.99
N PHE A 3 -0.50 -13.70 2.49
CA PHE A 3 -1.54 -13.80 3.52
C PHE A 3 -2.81 -14.51 3.02
N SER A 4 -3.12 -14.36 1.75
CA SER A 4 -4.23 -15.04 1.08
C SER A 4 -3.84 -16.44 0.57
N SER A 5 -3.07 -17.21 1.33
CA SER A 5 -2.76 -18.61 1.01
C SER A 5 -3.22 -19.55 2.11
N THR A 6 -3.66 -20.74 1.73
CA THR A 6 -4.04 -21.79 2.68
C THR A 6 -2.89 -22.17 3.62
N THR A 7 -1.64 -22.21 3.11
CA THR A 7 -0.45 -22.46 3.93
C THR A 7 -0.26 -21.40 5.02
N PHE A 8 -0.48 -20.11 4.68
CA PHE A 8 -0.39 -19.05 5.69
C PHE A 8 -1.49 -19.19 6.74
N LEU A 9 -2.73 -19.34 6.30
CA LEU A 9 -3.91 -19.31 7.19
C LEU A 9 -4.01 -20.55 8.07
N LEU A 10 -3.68 -21.73 7.54
CA LEU A 10 -3.89 -23.01 8.25
C LEU A 10 -2.64 -23.57 8.93
N ALA A 11 -1.44 -23.16 8.52
CA ALA A 11 -0.21 -23.68 9.10
C ALA A 11 0.64 -22.58 9.76
N PHE A 12 1.05 -21.57 8.99
CA PHE A 12 2.00 -20.56 9.47
C PHE A 12 1.41 -19.71 10.60
N LEU A 13 0.26 -19.09 10.38
CA LEU A 13 -0.34 -18.19 11.37
C LEU A 13 -0.72 -18.90 12.67
N PRO A 14 -1.39 -20.09 12.67
CA PRO A 14 -1.66 -20.81 13.90
C PRO A 14 -0.40 -21.21 14.65
N LEU A 15 0.65 -21.68 13.94
CA LEU A 15 1.92 -22.04 14.57
C LEU A 15 2.58 -20.83 15.26
N VAL A 16 2.68 -19.71 14.54
CA VAL A 16 3.24 -18.46 15.10
C VAL A 16 2.41 -17.98 16.29
N ALA A 17 1.09 -18.00 16.18
CA ALA A 17 0.18 -17.58 17.24
C ALA A 17 0.39 -18.42 18.53
N ILE A 18 0.37 -19.74 18.42
CA ILE A 18 0.56 -20.64 19.55
C ILE A 18 1.92 -20.39 20.22
N LEU A 19 2.99 -20.36 19.42
CA LEU A 19 4.34 -20.15 19.94
C LEU A 19 4.50 -18.75 20.56
N TYR A 20 3.89 -17.73 19.98
CA TYR A 20 3.95 -16.35 20.48
C TYR A 20 3.30 -16.20 21.86
N TYR A 21 2.11 -16.76 22.05
CA TYR A 21 1.39 -16.64 23.32
C TYR A 21 1.98 -17.51 24.43
N ILE A 22 2.62 -18.65 24.10
CA ILE A 22 3.34 -19.51 25.07
C ILE A 22 4.69 -18.88 25.42
N CYS A 23 5.33 -18.16 24.48
CA CYS A 23 6.67 -17.60 24.63
C CYS A 23 6.71 -16.51 25.72
N PRO A 24 7.74 -16.53 26.61
CA PRO A 24 7.95 -15.44 27.55
C PRO A 24 8.08 -14.08 26.85
N ARG A 25 7.49 -13.03 27.44
CA ARG A 25 7.44 -11.68 26.84
C ARG A 25 8.79 -11.18 26.34
N LYS A 26 9.88 -11.42 27.09
CA LYS A 26 11.24 -11.00 26.73
C LYS A 26 11.75 -11.60 25.40
N LEU A 27 11.21 -12.74 24.98
CA LEU A 27 11.64 -13.46 23.77
C LEU A 27 10.71 -13.25 22.58
N ARG A 28 9.55 -12.60 22.77
CA ARG A 28 8.52 -12.42 21.73
C ARG A 28 9.02 -11.66 20.50
N ASN A 29 9.86 -10.61 20.68
CA ASN A 29 10.46 -9.91 19.56
C ASN A 29 11.43 -10.78 18.77
N GLY A 30 12.23 -11.61 19.45
CA GLY A 30 13.10 -12.58 18.80
C GLY A 30 12.32 -13.66 18.03
N LEU A 31 11.20 -14.13 18.59
CA LEU A 31 10.32 -15.07 17.91
C LEU A 31 9.67 -14.43 16.68
N LEU A 32 9.15 -13.20 16.80
CA LEU A 32 8.59 -12.48 15.64
C LEU A 32 9.64 -12.22 14.57
N LEU A 33 10.88 -11.85 14.95
CA LEU A 33 11.99 -11.71 14.02
C LEU A 33 12.26 -13.00 13.26
N LEU A 34 12.38 -14.13 13.99
CA LEU A 34 12.64 -15.45 13.40
C LEU A 34 11.55 -15.83 12.38
N PHE A 35 10.27 -15.74 12.79
CA PHE A 35 9.16 -16.09 11.91
C PHE A 35 8.99 -15.10 10.75
N SER A 36 9.31 -13.83 10.93
CA SER A 36 9.33 -12.85 9.84
C SER A 36 10.40 -13.17 8.80
N LEU A 37 11.59 -13.58 9.24
CA LEU A 37 12.65 -14.03 8.35
C LEU A 37 12.26 -15.32 7.61
N LEU A 38 11.61 -16.28 8.29
CA LEU A 38 11.09 -17.49 7.65
C LEU A 38 10.00 -17.16 6.62
N PHE A 39 9.07 -16.26 6.97
CA PHE A 39 8.01 -15.80 6.06
C PHE A 39 8.57 -15.15 4.80
N TYR A 40 9.57 -14.25 4.94
CA TYR A 40 10.23 -13.60 3.83
C TYR A 40 11.06 -14.58 3.00
N GLY A 41 11.90 -15.38 3.66
CA GLY A 41 12.77 -16.36 3.01
C GLY A 41 12.01 -17.47 2.27
N TRP A 42 10.76 -17.75 2.64
CA TRP A 42 9.89 -18.66 1.88
C TRP A 42 9.66 -18.21 0.43
N GLY A 43 9.51 -16.90 0.20
CA GLY A 43 9.30 -16.33 -1.14
C GLY A 43 10.58 -15.84 -1.81
N GLU A 44 11.54 -15.35 -0.99
CA GLU A 44 12.71 -14.61 -1.46
C GLU A 44 14.01 -15.08 -0.76
N PRO A 45 14.42 -16.34 -0.93
CA PRO A 45 15.54 -16.90 -0.16
C PRO A 45 16.87 -16.18 -0.42
N LYS A 46 17.10 -15.66 -1.62
CA LYS A 46 18.35 -14.95 -1.96
C LYS A 46 18.37 -13.51 -1.43
N TYR A 47 17.23 -12.83 -1.44
CA TYR A 47 17.12 -11.41 -1.10
C TYR A 47 16.96 -11.12 0.39
N ILE A 48 16.81 -12.16 1.22
CA ILE A 48 16.83 -12.03 2.67
C ILE A 48 18.14 -11.39 3.17
N LEU A 49 19.27 -11.66 2.49
CA LEU A 49 20.56 -11.08 2.83
C LEU A 49 20.59 -9.55 2.63
N ILE A 50 19.90 -9.04 1.61
CA ILE A 50 19.80 -7.60 1.36
C ILE A 50 18.98 -6.94 2.47
N MET A 51 17.87 -7.54 2.86
CA MET A 51 17.03 -7.05 3.95
C MET A 51 17.81 -7.05 5.29
N LEU A 52 18.54 -8.11 5.58
CA LEU A 52 19.40 -8.19 6.77
C LEU A 52 20.53 -7.15 6.72
N PHE A 53 21.18 -6.98 5.57
CA PHE A 53 22.19 -5.95 5.39
C PHE A 53 21.60 -4.54 5.64
N SER A 54 20.46 -4.19 5.03
CA SER A 54 19.79 -2.90 5.24
C SER A 54 19.42 -2.69 6.71
N THR A 55 18.96 -3.73 7.37
CA THR A 55 18.63 -3.69 8.81
C THR A 55 19.86 -3.37 9.66
N VAL A 56 20.95 -4.11 9.48
CA VAL A 56 22.21 -3.88 10.22
C VAL A 56 22.81 -2.51 9.87
N PHE A 57 22.79 -2.14 8.60
CA PHE A 57 23.29 -0.86 8.11
C PHE A 57 22.63 0.32 8.82
N ASP A 58 21.30 0.36 8.87
CA ASP A 58 20.60 1.48 9.51
C ASP A 58 20.54 1.39 11.04
N TYR A 59 20.64 0.21 11.60
CA TYR A 59 20.90 0.06 13.03
C TYR A 59 22.21 0.73 13.43
N CYS A 60 23.31 0.44 12.70
CA CYS A 60 24.61 1.06 12.94
C CYS A 60 24.59 2.58 12.70
N ASN A 61 23.91 3.04 11.65
CA ASN A 61 23.76 4.47 11.38
C ASN A 61 22.98 5.17 12.51
N GLY A 62 21.89 4.58 13.03
CA GLY A 62 21.16 5.11 14.19
C GLY A 62 22.03 5.25 15.42
N LEU A 63 22.82 4.23 15.75
CA LEU A 63 23.78 4.28 16.85
C LEU A 63 24.86 5.35 16.61
N GLY A 64 25.40 5.45 15.37
CA GLY A 64 26.38 6.46 14.96
C GLY A 64 25.85 7.88 15.13
N ILE A 65 24.60 8.16 14.70
CA ILE A 65 23.94 9.46 14.90
C ILE A 65 23.86 9.77 16.40
N GLY A 66 23.42 8.83 17.22
CA GLY A 66 23.33 8.98 18.67
C GLY A 66 24.69 9.26 19.30
N TYR A 67 25.72 8.53 18.91
CA TYR A 67 27.10 8.70 19.39
C TYR A 67 27.66 10.09 19.13
N PHE A 68 27.55 10.59 17.88
CA PHE A 68 28.05 11.94 17.54
C PHE A 68 27.26 13.03 18.24
N ARG A 69 25.94 12.87 18.38
CA ARG A 69 25.09 13.83 19.11
C ARG A 69 25.38 13.89 20.58
N ALA A 70 25.62 12.77 21.24
CA ALA A 70 25.99 12.72 22.64
C ALA A 70 27.31 13.50 22.93
N ARG A 71 28.16 13.67 21.88
CA ARG A 71 29.41 14.43 21.94
C ARG A 71 29.32 15.86 21.40
N GLY A 72 28.12 16.35 21.09
CA GLY A 72 27.91 17.69 20.53
C GLY A 72 28.40 17.86 19.09
N LYS A 73 28.75 16.77 18.38
CA LYS A 73 29.30 16.80 17.02
C LYS A 73 28.17 16.68 15.98
N GLU A 74 27.41 17.76 15.77
CA GLU A 74 26.27 17.79 14.83
C GLU A 74 26.67 17.52 13.38
N SER A 75 27.84 17.95 12.93
CA SER A 75 28.39 17.67 11.59
C SER A 75 28.62 16.17 11.37
N GLY A 76 29.14 15.47 12.39
CA GLY A 76 29.30 14.02 12.35
C GLY A 76 27.96 13.29 12.28
N ALA A 77 26.99 13.70 13.10
CA ALA A 77 25.65 13.13 13.05
C ALA A 77 24.96 13.34 11.69
N LYS A 78 25.13 14.52 11.08
CA LYS A 78 24.64 14.82 9.73
C LYS A 78 25.33 13.97 8.65
N ALA A 79 26.64 13.76 8.75
CA ALA A 79 27.37 12.92 7.83
C ALA A 79 26.86 11.47 7.86
N VAL A 80 26.65 10.90 9.04
CA VAL A 80 26.08 9.55 9.20
C VAL A 80 24.66 9.47 8.62
N LEU A 81 23.82 10.48 8.86
CA LEU A 81 22.50 10.53 8.24
C LEU A 81 22.58 10.53 6.71
N ILE A 82 23.49 11.32 6.12
CA ILE A 82 23.69 11.35 4.67
C ILE A 82 24.11 9.97 4.16
N VAL A 83 25.02 9.29 4.86
CA VAL A 83 25.46 7.92 4.52
C VAL A 83 24.25 6.96 4.54
N SER A 84 23.41 7.01 5.57
CA SER A 84 22.20 6.20 5.64
C SER A 84 21.27 6.47 4.45
N VAL A 85 20.91 7.72 4.20
CA VAL A 85 19.97 8.08 3.11
C VAL A 85 20.53 7.72 1.74
N VAL A 86 21.80 8.06 1.46
CA VAL A 86 22.44 7.75 0.17
C VAL A 86 22.58 6.25 -0.01
N GLY A 87 22.99 5.50 1.02
CA GLY A 87 23.14 4.06 0.96
C GLY A 87 21.80 3.35 0.67
N ASN A 88 20.74 3.73 1.38
CA ASN A 88 19.40 3.18 1.15
C ASN A 88 18.87 3.49 -0.27
N LEU A 89 19.04 4.74 -0.72
CA LEU A 89 18.62 5.13 -2.08
C LEU A 89 19.48 4.47 -3.16
N ALA A 90 20.77 4.23 -2.90
CA ALA A 90 21.62 3.52 -3.82
C ALA A 90 21.22 2.04 -3.98
N ILE A 91 20.91 1.35 -2.87
CA ILE A 91 20.44 -0.03 -2.91
C ILE A 91 19.10 -0.11 -3.65
N LEU A 92 18.13 0.73 -3.28
CA LEU A 92 16.84 0.78 -3.96
C LEU A 92 17.01 1.12 -5.44
N GLY A 93 17.85 2.10 -5.74
CA GLY A 93 18.16 2.55 -7.10
C GLY A 93 18.75 1.43 -7.95
N PHE A 94 19.69 0.70 -7.40
CA PHE A 94 20.34 -0.42 -8.11
C PHE A 94 19.34 -1.50 -8.50
N PHE A 95 18.51 -1.97 -7.59
CA PHE A 95 17.56 -3.05 -7.90
C PHE A 95 16.37 -2.57 -8.74
N LYS A 96 15.91 -1.35 -8.53
CA LYS A 96 14.66 -0.88 -9.16
C LYS A 96 14.89 -0.16 -10.48
N TYR A 97 15.97 0.62 -10.62
CA TYR A 97 16.09 1.56 -11.73
C TYR A 97 17.22 1.24 -12.71
N THR A 98 18.11 0.27 -12.46
CA THR A 98 19.25 0.00 -13.34
C THR A 98 18.79 -0.40 -14.74
N ASP A 99 17.90 -1.38 -14.88
CA ASP A 99 17.45 -1.84 -16.20
C ASP A 99 16.61 -0.78 -16.92
N PHE A 100 15.83 0.01 -16.19
CA PHE A 100 15.12 1.18 -16.74
C PHE A 100 16.11 2.24 -17.27
N ALA A 101 17.17 2.53 -16.52
CA ALA A 101 18.21 3.47 -16.97
C ALA A 101 18.95 2.94 -18.20
N ILE A 102 19.34 1.65 -18.22
CA ILE A 102 19.98 1.00 -19.37
C ILE A 102 19.07 1.10 -20.61
N GLY A 103 17.77 0.78 -20.47
CA GLY A 103 16.82 0.86 -21.58
C GLY A 103 16.70 2.28 -22.14
N ASN A 104 16.66 3.30 -21.28
CA ASN A 104 16.63 4.71 -21.71
C ASN A 104 17.94 5.13 -22.40
N ILE A 105 19.12 4.72 -21.88
CA ILE A 105 20.41 5.00 -22.50
C ILE A 105 20.50 4.36 -23.89
N ASN A 106 20.11 3.08 -24.00
CA ASN A 106 20.08 2.38 -25.28
C ASN A 106 19.17 3.07 -26.30
N GLY A 107 17.98 3.51 -25.86
CA GLY A 107 17.03 4.22 -26.73
C GLY A 107 17.53 5.60 -27.18
N LEU A 108 18.23 6.33 -26.31
CA LEU A 108 18.74 7.67 -26.62
C LEU A 108 20.04 7.66 -27.43
N LEU A 109 20.96 6.76 -27.13
CA LEU A 109 22.31 6.73 -27.69
C LEU A 109 22.51 5.67 -28.77
N GLY A 110 21.48 4.83 -29.04
CA GLY A 110 21.60 3.71 -29.98
C GLY A 110 22.59 2.64 -29.51
N THR A 111 22.87 2.55 -28.21
CA THR A 111 23.74 1.53 -27.64
C THR A 111 22.99 0.21 -27.40
N ALA A 112 23.73 -0.89 -27.25
CA ALA A 112 23.17 -2.23 -26.96
C ALA A 112 23.73 -2.76 -25.63
N ILE A 113 23.67 -1.96 -24.57
CA ILE A 113 24.07 -2.36 -23.23
C ILE A 113 23.09 -3.43 -22.75
N PRO A 114 23.55 -4.64 -22.34
CA PRO A 114 22.65 -5.68 -21.88
C PRO A 114 21.99 -5.29 -20.57
N ALA A 115 20.68 -5.56 -20.45
CA ALA A 115 19.97 -5.46 -19.17
C ALA A 115 20.54 -6.47 -18.17
N LEU A 116 20.59 -6.11 -16.90
CA LEU A 116 21.10 -6.99 -15.84
C LEU A 116 20.10 -8.07 -15.44
N GLY A 117 18.81 -7.91 -15.79
CA GLY A 117 17.75 -8.84 -15.45
C GLY A 117 17.53 -8.95 -13.92
N LEU A 118 17.73 -7.86 -13.21
CA LEU A 118 17.59 -7.83 -11.74
C LEU A 118 16.12 -7.98 -11.35
N LEU A 119 15.83 -9.02 -10.57
CA LEU A 119 14.52 -9.12 -9.94
C LEU A 119 14.46 -8.15 -8.77
N LEU A 120 13.37 -7.42 -8.68
CA LEU A 120 13.14 -6.48 -7.58
C LEU A 120 12.84 -7.27 -6.29
N PRO A 121 13.65 -7.16 -5.21
CA PRO A 121 13.36 -7.82 -3.95
C PRO A 121 12.00 -7.37 -3.39
N ILE A 122 11.14 -8.32 -3.07
CA ILE A 122 9.80 -8.02 -2.53
C ILE A 122 9.92 -7.15 -1.27
N GLY A 123 9.15 -6.06 -1.23
CA GLY A 123 9.11 -5.14 -0.08
C GLY A 123 10.30 -4.19 0.04
N ILE A 124 11.29 -4.19 -0.89
CA ILE A 124 12.47 -3.31 -0.78
C ILE A 124 12.09 -1.83 -0.67
N SER A 125 11.08 -1.38 -1.42
CA SER A 125 10.59 0.00 -1.35
C SER A 125 10.00 0.35 0.02
N PHE A 126 9.37 -0.62 0.69
CA PHE A 126 8.74 -0.44 2.01
C PHE A 126 9.78 -0.42 3.13
N TYR A 127 10.63 -1.45 3.23
CA TYR A 127 11.61 -1.48 4.33
C TYR A 127 12.69 -0.39 4.17
N THR A 128 13.04 0.02 2.95
CA THR A 128 13.90 1.19 2.72
C THR A 128 13.28 2.46 3.32
N PHE A 129 12.01 2.71 3.10
CA PHE A 129 11.33 3.87 3.68
C PHE A 129 11.17 3.77 5.20
N GLN A 130 10.98 2.57 5.73
CA GLN A 130 10.94 2.33 7.16
C GLN A 130 12.28 2.66 7.82
N THR A 131 13.38 2.08 7.33
CA THR A 131 14.71 2.25 7.92
C THR A 131 15.22 3.69 7.75
N MET A 132 15.00 4.32 6.60
CA MET A 132 15.30 5.75 6.39
C MET A 132 14.52 6.63 7.38
N SER A 133 13.23 6.35 7.61
CA SER A 133 12.43 7.13 8.56
C SER A 133 13.02 7.05 9.98
N TYR A 134 13.50 5.87 10.40
CA TYR A 134 14.15 5.69 11.68
C TYR A 134 15.41 6.56 11.82
N THR A 135 16.35 6.50 10.89
CA THR A 135 17.60 7.26 10.96
C THR A 135 17.35 8.77 10.92
N ILE A 136 16.37 9.22 10.12
CA ILE A 136 15.94 10.63 10.09
C ILE A 136 15.31 11.04 11.42
N ASP A 137 14.45 10.21 12.02
CA ASP A 137 13.78 10.51 13.28
C ASP A 137 14.77 10.51 14.47
N VAL A 138 15.75 9.60 14.48
CA VAL A 138 16.88 9.68 15.44
C VAL A 138 17.67 10.98 15.26
N TYR A 139 17.97 11.37 14.02
CA TYR A 139 18.65 12.64 13.75
C TYR A 139 17.79 13.84 14.17
N ARG A 140 16.48 13.82 14.04
CA ARG A 140 15.55 14.88 14.49
C ARG A 140 15.29 14.86 15.98
N ARG A 141 15.82 13.90 16.73
CA ARG A 141 15.57 13.67 18.17
C ARG A 141 14.11 13.34 18.49
N LEU A 142 13.37 12.78 17.54
CA LEU A 142 12.00 12.33 17.76
C LEU A 142 11.95 10.98 18.48
N VAL A 143 13.01 10.18 18.30
CA VAL A 143 13.18 8.88 18.98
C VAL A 143 14.65 8.72 19.39
N PRO A 144 14.93 7.99 20.50
CA PRO A 144 16.29 7.58 20.83
C PRO A 144 16.80 6.54 19.84
N PRO A 145 18.13 6.40 19.66
CA PRO A 145 18.68 5.29 18.89
C PRO A 145 18.38 3.96 19.59
N GLN A 146 17.83 2.99 18.84
CA GLN A 146 17.56 1.64 19.35
C GLN A 146 18.87 0.91 19.61
N ARG A 147 19.01 0.33 20.81
CA ARG A 147 20.23 -0.38 21.26
C ARG A 147 20.13 -1.89 21.12
N ASN A 148 18.94 -2.41 20.94
CA ASN A 148 18.70 -3.85 20.79
C ASN A 148 18.48 -4.15 19.30
N ILE A 149 19.43 -4.90 18.71
CA ILE A 149 19.35 -5.29 17.28
C ILE A 149 18.17 -6.24 17.01
N ILE A 150 17.73 -7.04 17.99
CA ILE A 150 16.60 -7.94 17.85
C ILE A 150 15.31 -7.13 17.73
N ASP A 151 15.12 -6.08 18.55
CA ASP A 151 13.95 -5.23 18.51
C ASP A 151 13.92 -4.41 17.22
N PHE A 152 15.07 -3.90 16.79
CA PHE A 152 15.17 -3.20 15.52
C PHE A 152 14.93 -4.13 14.32
N GLY A 153 15.51 -5.32 14.35
CA GLY A 153 15.28 -6.35 13.34
C GLY A 153 13.79 -6.75 13.28
N ALA A 154 13.18 -6.99 14.44
CA ALA A 154 11.74 -7.29 14.52
C ALA A 154 10.89 -6.16 13.90
N TYR A 155 11.23 -4.89 14.15
CA TYR A 155 10.55 -3.75 13.53
C TYR A 155 10.66 -3.76 12.00
N VAL A 156 11.86 -3.91 11.46
CA VAL A 156 12.09 -3.81 10.00
C VAL A 156 11.47 -4.99 9.26
N THR A 157 11.59 -6.20 9.83
CA THR A 157 11.21 -7.44 9.13
C THR A 157 9.80 -7.92 9.44
N LEU A 158 9.06 -7.25 10.33
CA LEU A 158 7.77 -7.71 10.86
C LEU A 158 6.81 -8.13 9.75
N PHE A 159 6.52 -9.43 9.64
CA PHE A 159 5.82 -10.01 8.49
C PHE A 159 4.44 -9.39 8.21
N PRO A 160 3.63 -8.91 9.18
CA PRO A 160 2.37 -8.26 8.87
C PRO A 160 2.51 -7.02 7.98
N GLN A 161 3.56 -6.23 8.14
CA GLN A 161 3.74 -4.96 7.44
C GLN A 161 4.74 -5.02 6.27
N LEU A 162 5.66 -6.01 6.27
CA LEU A 162 6.89 -6.02 5.47
C LEU A 162 6.67 -5.86 3.97
N ILE A 163 5.64 -6.46 3.39
CA ILE A 163 5.51 -6.59 1.94
C ILE A 163 4.71 -5.46 1.32
N ALA A 164 3.49 -5.23 1.78
CA ALA A 164 2.58 -4.20 1.29
C ALA A 164 1.66 -3.66 2.40
N GLY A 165 2.06 -3.79 3.67
CA GLY A 165 1.36 -3.21 4.81
C GLY A 165 1.47 -1.67 4.82
N PRO A 166 0.86 -1.00 5.81
CA PRO A 166 1.15 0.41 6.05
C PRO A 166 2.64 0.63 6.23
N ILE A 167 3.19 1.72 5.66
CA ILE A 167 4.58 2.11 5.91
C ILE A 167 4.68 2.59 7.36
N VAL A 168 5.12 1.69 8.23
CA VAL A 168 5.17 1.94 9.67
C VAL A 168 6.44 2.70 10.00
N GLN A 169 6.30 3.91 10.54
CA GLN A 169 7.43 4.69 11.04
C GLN A 169 7.86 4.17 12.41
N TYR A 170 9.16 4.12 12.69
CA TYR A 170 9.68 3.60 13.97
C TYR A 170 9.05 4.29 15.18
N LYS A 171 8.86 5.61 15.13
CA LYS A 171 8.26 6.40 16.23
C LYS A 171 6.84 5.97 16.59
N THR A 172 6.09 5.36 15.68
CA THR A 172 4.70 4.91 15.94
C THR A 172 4.63 3.58 16.67
N VAL A 173 5.67 2.74 16.55
CA VAL A 173 5.70 1.40 17.17
C VAL A 173 6.82 1.22 18.20
N ALA A 174 7.65 2.24 18.38
CA ALA A 174 8.77 2.19 19.33
C ALA A 174 8.31 1.80 20.75
N TYR A 175 7.19 2.36 21.20
CA TYR A 175 6.59 2.02 22.49
C TYR A 175 6.10 0.59 22.55
N ASP A 176 5.40 0.12 21.50
CA ASP A 176 4.84 -1.23 21.45
C ASP A 176 5.95 -2.29 21.38
N LEU A 177 7.09 -2.00 20.74
CA LEU A 177 8.23 -2.93 20.71
C LEU A 177 8.73 -3.28 22.12
N GLU A 178 8.71 -2.36 23.05
CA GLU A 178 9.27 -2.51 24.39
C GLU A 178 8.19 -2.79 25.46
N HIS A 179 6.98 -2.24 25.31
CA HIS A 179 5.99 -2.15 26.37
C HIS A 179 4.62 -2.72 26.03
N ARG A 180 4.44 -3.33 24.82
CA ARG A 180 3.12 -3.82 24.42
C ARG A 180 2.54 -4.83 25.40
N ARG A 181 1.24 -4.76 25.54
CA ARG A 181 0.45 -5.72 26.31
C ARG A 181 -0.63 -6.27 25.41
N GLU A 182 -0.58 -7.56 25.20
CA GLU A 182 -1.59 -8.26 24.42
C GLU A 182 -2.90 -8.32 25.23
N ASN A 183 -3.99 -8.00 24.57
CA ASN A 183 -5.35 -8.04 25.10
C ASN A 183 -6.21 -8.95 24.21
N LEU A 184 -6.94 -9.88 24.82
CA LEU A 184 -7.78 -10.83 24.09
C LEU A 184 -8.89 -10.14 23.26
N SER A 185 -9.43 -9.01 23.76
CA SER A 185 -10.41 -8.24 22.99
C SER A 185 -9.79 -7.68 21.72
N GLU A 186 -8.63 -7.01 21.83
CA GLU A 186 -7.91 -6.47 20.68
C GLU A 186 -7.44 -7.56 19.72
N ALA A 187 -7.00 -8.70 20.23
CA ALA A 187 -6.63 -9.85 19.41
C ALA A 187 -7.83 -10.41 18.63
N SER A 188 -9.01 -10.48 19.26
CA SER A 188 -10.26 -10.88 18.61
C SER A 188 -10.67 -9.90 17.52
N GLU A 189 -10.64 -8.60 17.79
CA GLU A 189 -10.90 -7.56 16.80
C GLU A 189 -9.90 -7.62 15.63
N GLY A 190 -8.63 -7.89 15.95
CA GLY A 190 -7.57 -8.07 14.97
C GLY A 190 -7.83 -9.25 14.04
N LEU A 191 -8.25 -10.40 14.57
CA LEU A 191 -8.62 -11.57 13.75
C LEU A 191 -9.87 -11.31 12.90
N GLN A 192 -10.89 -10.64 13.43
CA GLN A 192 -12.07 -10.24 12.65
C GLN A 192 -11.65 -9.34 11.47
N ARG A 193 -10.77 -8.37 11.73
CA ARG A 193 -10.25 -7.47 10.69
C ARG A 193 -9.41 -8.21 9.64
N LEU A 194 -8.59 -9.18 10.05
CA LEU A 194 -7.87 -10.07 9.14
C LEU A 194 -8.83 -10.78 8.18
N VAL A 195 -9.91 -11.37 8.70
CA VAL A 195 -10.89 -12.11 7.89
C VAL A 195 -11.65 -11.17 6.93
N ILE A 196 -12.03 -9.98 7.39
CA ILE A 196 -12.64 -8.96 6.52
C ILE A 196 -11.67 -8.56 5.39
N GLY A 197 -10.39 -8.36 5.70
CA GLY A 197 -9.35 -8.08 4.71
C GLY A 197 -9.17 -9.22 3.71
N LEU A 198 -9.20 -10.46 4.18
CA LEU A 198 -9.17 -11.65 3.34
C LEU A 198 -10.38 -11.70 2.39
N GLY A 199 -11.59 -11.44 2.91
CA GLY A 199 -12.82 -11.37 2.10
C GLY A 199 -12.72 -10.28 1.02
N LYS A 200 -12.21 -9.10 1.34
CA LYS A 200 -11.95 -8.04 0.35
C LYS A 200 -11.04 -8.52 -0.79
N LYS A 201 -9.94 -9.22 -0.46
CA LYS A 201 -8.99 -9.73 -1.45
C LYS A 201 -9.59 -10.85 -2.29
N VAL A 202 -10.17 -11.86 -1.66
CA VAL A 202 -10.55 -13.11 -2.34
C VAL A 202 -11.90 -12.97 -3.06
N LEU A 203 -12.90 -12.38 -2.36
CA LEU A 203 -14.27 -12.35 -2.87
C LEU A 203 -14.56 -11.16 -3.78
N ILE A 204 -13.77 -10.07 -3.68
CA ILE A 204 -14.01 -8.88 -4.49
C ILE A 204 -12.81 -8.59 -5.40
N ALA A 205 -11.61 -8.38 -4.86
CA ALA A 205 -10.49 -7.93 -5.67
C ALA A 205 -10.08 -8.95 -6.74
N ASN A 206 -10.01 -10.25 -6.41
CA ASN A 206 -9.66 -11.29 -7.38
C ASN A 206 -10.68 -11.37 -8.52
N GLN A 207 -11.98 -11.31 -8.19
CA GLN A 207 -13.05 -11.37 -9.18
C GLN A 207 -13.06 -10.13 -10.10
N MET A 208 -12.85 -8.93 -9.52
CA MET A 208 -12.69 -7.70 -10.31
C MET A 208 -11.46 -7.76 -11.21
N GLY A 209 -10.38 -8.40 -10.73
CA GLY A 209 -9.18 -8.64 -11.52
C GLY A 209 -9.43 -9.52 -12.73
N ALA A 210 -10.22 -10.57 -12.58
CA ALA A 210 -10.59 -11.44 -13.69
C ALA A 210 -11.37 -10.68 -14.77
N ILE A 211 -12.35 -9.85 -14.38
CA ILE A 211 -13.11 -8.99 -15.31
C ILE A 211 -12.17 -8.02 -16.04
N TRP A 212 -11.23 -7.40 -15.32
CA TRP A 212 -10.26 -6.49 -15.93
C TRP A 212 -9.36 -7.21 -16.93
N GLU A 213 -8.79 -8.36 -16.56
CA GLU A 213 -7.89 -9.15 -17.41
C GLU A 213 -8.62 -9.64 -18.69
N GLU A 214 -9.87 -10.07 -18.57
CA GLU A 214 -10.69 -10.47 -19.71
C GLU A 214 -10.91 -9.30 -20.69
N ILE A 215 -11.33 -8.13 -20.17
CA ILE A 215 -11.61 -6.95 -21.01
C ILE A 215 -10.34 -6.35 -21.60
N ALA A 216 -9.25 -6.28 -20.81
CA ALA A 216 -7.97 -5.75 -21.28
C ALA A 216 -7.32 -6.61 -22.38
N ALA A 217 -7.70 -7.89 -22.49
CA ALA A 217 -7.24 -8.79 -23.54
C ALA A 217 -8.06 -8.68 -24.83
N MET A 218 -9.19 -7.97 -24.85
CA MET A 218 -10.02 -7.77 -26.04
C MET A 218 -9.31 -6.85 -27.02
N SER A 219 -9.31 -7.21 -28.30
CA SER A 219 -8.71 -6.39 -29.36
C SER A 219 -9.53 -5.14 -29.70
N ASP A 220 -10.85 -5.20 -29.56
CA ASP A 220 -11.79 -4.13 -29.93
C ASP A 220 -12.98 -4.10 -28.95
N PRO A 221 -12.76 -3.70 -27.67
CA PRO A 221 -13.86 -3.58 -26.72
C PRO A 221 -14.74 -2.36 -27.07
N THR A 222 -16.05 -2.53 -26.90
CA THR A 222 -16.97 -1.38 -27.03
C THR A 222 -16.72 -0.33 -25.95
N ALA A 223 -17.21 0.91 -26.14
CA ALA A 223 -16.99 1.99 -25.17
C ALA A 223 -17.50 1.60 -23.77
N VAL A 224 -18.69 1.05 -23.64
CA VAL A 224 -19.24 0.61 -22.34
C VAL A 224 -18.41 -0.54 -21.76
N THR A 225 -17.98 -1.51 -22.57
CA THR A 225 -17.12 -2.62 -22.12
C THR A 225 -15.78 -2.11 -21.59
N ALA A 226 -15.12 -1.16 -22.28
CA ALA A 226 -13.89 -0.54 -21.81
C ALA A 226 -14.09 0.22 -20.48
N TRP A 227 -15.21 0.91 -20.29
CA TRP A 227 -15.54 1.54 -19.00
C TRP A 227 -15.80 0.52 -17.89
N ILE A 228 -16.46 -0.61 -18.19
CA ILE A 228 -16.63 -1.71 -17.21
C ILE A 228 -15.26 -2.23 -16.77
N GLY A 229 -14.31 -2.44 -17.69
CA GLY A 229 -12.94 -2.84 -17.37
C GLY A 229 -12.22 -1.82 -16.47
N ALA A 230 -12.27 -0.53 -16.81
CA ALA A 230 -11.66 0.53 -16.03
C ALA A 230 -12.25 0.62 -14.61
N ILE A 231 -13.57 0.43 -14.46
CA ILE A 231 -14.26 0.40 -13.17
C ILE A 231 -13.87 -0.86 -12.39
N ALA A 232 -13.81 -2.02 -13.05
CA ALA A 232 -13.38 -3.27 -12.43
C ALA A 232 -11.95 -3.15 -11.88
N TYR A 233 -10.99 -2.62 -12.65
CA TYR A 233 -9.64 -2.36 -12.17
C TYR A 233 -9.62 -1.34 -11.01
N THR A 234 -10.45 -0.32 -11.07
CA THR A 234 -10.61 0.66 -9.98
C THR A 234 -11.04 -0.01 -8.67
N PHE A 235 -11.98 -0.95 -8.73
CA PHE A 235 -12.37 -1.72 -7.54
C PHE A 235 -11.30 -2.74 -7.15
N GLN A 236 -10.69 -3.43 -8.12
CA GLN A 236 -9.61 -4.38 -7.87
C GLN A 236 -8.50 -3.76 -7.03
N ILE A 237 -7.90 -2.64 -7.48
CA ILE A 237 -6.76 -2.01 -6.79
C ILE A 237 -7.13 -1.53 -5.38
N TYR A 238 -8.36 -1.05 -5.18
CA TYR A 238 -8.82 -0.65 -3.86
C TYR A 238 -9.02 -1.84 -2.91
N PHE A 239 -9.76 -2.86 -3.32
CA PHE A 239 -10.04 -3.99 -2.46
C PHE A 239 -8.82 -4.88 -2.24
N ASP A 240 -7.94 -4.99 -3.23
CA ASP A 240 -6.67 -5.69 -3.11
C ASP A 240 -5.79 -5.03 -2.04
N PHE A 241 -5.54 -3.74 -2.17
CA PHE A 241 -4.63 -3.03 -1.28
C PHE A 241 -5.24 -2.72 0.09
N SER A 242 -6.52 -2.32 0.15
CA SER A 242 -7.20 -2.14 1.45
C SER A 242 -7.39 -3.46 2.18
N GLY A 243 -7.61 -4.55 1.45
CA GLY A 243 -7.69 -5.89 2.02
C GLY A 243 -6.38 -6.32 2.67
N TYR A 244 -5.25 -6.13 1.96
CA TYR A 244 -3.94 -6.37 2.55
C TYR A 244 -3.67 -5.50 3.78
N SER A 245 -3.98 -4.21 3.70
CA SER A 245 -3.80 -3.28 4.83
C SER A 245 -4.66 -3.70 6.04
N ASP A 246 -5.90 -4.15 5.84
CA ASP A 246 -6.75 -4.64 6.92
C ASP A 246 -6.18 -5.92 7.53
N MET A 247 -5.68 -6.86 6.71
CA MET A 247 -5.00 -8.05 7.22
C MET A 247 -3.75 -7.71 8.03
N ALA A 248 -2.93 -6.78 7.53
CA ALA A 248 -1.72 -6.33 8.21
C ALA A 248 -2.01 -5.66 9.55
N ILE A 249 -2.99 -4.74 9.59
CA ILE A 249 -3.40 -4.04 10.82
C ILE A 249 -4.03 -5.04 11.80
N GLY A 250 -4.87 -5.96 11.29
CA GLY A 250 -5.47 -7.02 12.09
C GLY A 250 -4.44 -7.93 12.76
N LEU A 251 -3.42 -8.35 12.01
CA LEU A 251 -2.28 -9.10 12.55
C LEU A 251 -1.46 -8.26 13.54
N GLY A 252 -1.30 -6.96 13.27
CA GLY A 252 -0.68 -6.04 14.22
C GLY A 252 -1.39 -6.08 15.56
N HIS A 253 -2.70 -5.84 15.60
CA HIS A 253 -3.52 -5.90 16.83
C HIS A 253 -3.43 -7.26 17.51
N PHE A 254 -3.45 -8.35 16.73
CA PHE A 254 -3.31 -9.70 17.26
C PHE A 254 -1.99 -9.91 18.04
N PHE A 255 -0.90 -9.28 17.60
CA PHE A 255 0.41 -9.34 18.27
C PHE A 255 0.69 -8.13 19.19
N GLY A 256 -0.30 -7.26 19.43
CA GLY A 256 -0.19 -6.10 20.33
C GLY A 256 0.50 -4.88 19.71
N PHE A 257 0.50 -4.74 18.38
CA PHE A 257 1.01 -3.57 17.67
C PHE A 257 -0.12 -2.74 17.08
N HIS A 258 0.00 -1.41 17.12
CA HIS A 258 -0.98 -0.47 16.62
C HIS A 258 -0.48 0.23 15.35
N PHE A 259 -0.82 -0.31 14.19
CA PHE A 259 -0.49 0.31 12.92
C PHE A 259 -1.50 1.37 12.52
N LEU A 260 -1.04 2.39 11.79
CA LEU A 260 -1.89 3.45 11.28
C LEU A 260 -2.85 2.93 10.20
N GLU A 261 -4.06 3.52 10.17
CA GLU A 261 -5.00 3.29 9.07
C GLU A 261 -4.38 3.73 7.73
N ASN A 262 -4.55 2.90 6.69
CA ASN A 262 -4.01 3.18 5.37
C ASN A 262 -5.08 3.65 4.38
N PHE A 263 -6.34 3.37 4.64
CA PHE A 263 -7.50 3.76 3.82
C PHE A 263 -8.66 4.26 4.67
N ASN A 264 -9.36 5.30 4.17
CA ASN A 264 -10.56 5.82 4.80
C ASN A 264 -11.62 6.17 3.74
N TYR A 265 -12.22 5.16 3.11
CA TYR A 265 -13.24 5.28 2.07
C TYR A 265 -12.87 6.33 0.99
N PRO A 266 -11.74 6.17 0.29
CA PRO A 266 -11.21 7.18 -0.62
C PRO A 266 -12.14 7.49 -1.78
N TYR A 267 -12.98 6.53 -2.19
CA TYR A 267 -13.90 6.70 -3.30
C TYR A 267 -15.15 7.53 -2.98
N GLU A 268 -15.34 7.93 -1.71
CA GLU A 268 -16.34 8.93 -1.32
C GLU A 268 -15.86 10.39 -1.48
N SER A 269 -14.61 10.61 -1.91
CA SER A 269 -13.99 11.93 -2.00
C SER A 269 -14.63 12.82 -3.06
N ARG A 270 -14.56 14.14 -2.84
CA ARG A 270 -15.11 15.18 -3.71
C ARG A 270 -14.05 16.04 -4.39
N SER A 271 -12.79 15.71 -4.15
CA SER A 271 -11.63 16.32 -4.80
C SER A 271 -10.47 15.33 -4.80
N VAL A 272 -9.55 15.49 -5.72
CA VAL A 272 -8.30 14.69 -5.77
C VAL A 272 -7.45 14.95 -4.53
N THR A 273 -7.46 16.17 -3.99
CA THR A 273 -6.81 16.49 -2.70
C THR A 273 -7.41 15.69 -1.54
N GLU A 274 -8.74 15.53 -1.46
CA GLU A 274 -9.40 14.72 -0.43
C GLU A 274 -9.12 13.23 -0.65
N PHE A 275 -9.15 12.77 -1.90
CA PHE A 275 -8.87 11.40 -2.28
C PHE A 275 -7.51 10.95 -1.72
N TRP A 276 -6.43 11.68 -1.94
CA TRP A 276 -5.08 11.33 -1.48
C TRP A 276 -4.88 11.49 0.04
N ARG A 277 -5.77 12.15 0.74
CA ARG A 277 -5.79 12.13 2.21
C ARG A 277 -6.42 10.87 2.78
N ARG A 278 -7.18 10.13 1.95
CA ARG A 278 -7.93 8.93 2.32
C ARG A 278 -7.35 7.65 1.72
N TRP A 279 -6.51 7.79 0.68
CA TRP A 279 -5.82 6.70 -0.02
C TRP A 279 -4.36 6.63 0.40
N HIS A 280 -3.88 5.40 0.75
CA HIS A 280 -2.48 5.12 1.10
C HIS A 280 -1.90 6.17 2.08
N ILE A 281 -2.58 6.34 3.20
CA ILE A 281 -2.33 7.41 4.18
C ILE A 281 -0.89 7.34 4.71
N SER A 282 -0.36 6.12 4.91
CA SER A 282 1.00 5.91 5.41
C SER A 282 2.07 6.45 4.46
N LEU A 283 1.94 6.21 3.14
CA LEU A 283 2.84 6.75 2.11
C LEU A 283 2.73 8.28 2.03
N SER A 284 1.50 8.80 1.99
CA SER A 284 1.24 10.25 1.97
C SER A 284 1.83 10.95 3.19
N THR A 285 1.74 10.32 4.36
CA THR A 285 2.34 10.81 5.61
C THR A 285 3.85 10.79 5.53
N TRP A 286 4.44 9.70 5.00
CA TRP A 286 5.89 9.59 4.83
C TRP A 286 6.43 10.70 3.93
N PHE A 287 5.88 10.88 2.72
CA PHE A 287 6.30 11.95 1.80
C PHE A 287 6.08 13.33 2.38
N ARG A 288 4.99 13.55 3.12
CA ARG A 288 4.73 14.83 3.80
C ARG A 288 5.82 15.15 4.83
N GLU A 289 6.18 14.19 5.68
CA GLU A 289 7.08 14.42 6.80
C GLU A 289 8.56 14.44 6.40
N TYR A 290 8.94 13.59 5.45
CA TYR A 290 10.35 13.42 5.09
C TYR A 290 10.77 14.13 3.79
N VAL A 291 9.82 14.58 2.97
CA VAL A 291 10.11 15.32 1.73
C VAL A 291 9.44 16.69 1.71
N TYR A 292 8.11 16.76 1.78
CA TYR A 292 7.36 18.01 1.60
C TYR A 292 7.71 19.08 2.65
N ILE A 293 7.67 18.72 3.93
CA ILE A 293 7.98 19.65 5.05
C ILE A 293 9.45 20.11 5.00
N PRO A 294 10.47 19.24 4.82
CA PRO A 294 11.86 19.67 4.69
C PRO A 294 12.13 20.60 3.50
N LEU A 295 11.40 20.45 2.39
CA LEU A 295 11.48 21.37 1.24
C LEU A 295 10.84 22.75 1.51
N GLY A 296 10.26 22.95 2.69
CA GLY A 296 9.61 24.19 3.14
C GLY A 296 8.10 24.15 3.20
N GLY A 297 7.47 23.03 2.76
CA GLY A 297 6.03 22.84 2.83
C GLY A 297 5.25 23.97 2.13
N ASN A 298 4.27 24.53 2.84
CA ASN A 298 3.47 25.69 2.41
C ASN A 298 3.91 27.02 3.04
N ARG A 299 5.02 27.03 3.80
CA ARG A 299 5.45 28.19 4.59
C ARG A 299 6.23 29.25 3.78
N LYS A 300 6.75 28.86 2.59
CA LYS A 300 7.61 29.70 1.75
C LYS A 300 6.88 30.30 0.53
N GLY A 301 5.57 30.54 0.62
CA GLY A 301 4.74 31.12 -0.43
C GLY A 301 4.16 30.10 -1.41
N LYS A 302 3.20 30.56 -2.26
CA LYS A 302 2.43 29.69 -3.18
C LYS A 302 3.30 28.99 -4.23
N GLY A 303 4.23 29.73 -4.88
CA GLY A 303 5.11 29.14 -5.91
C GLY A 303 5.95 27.97 -5.36
N ARG A 304 6.53 28.13 -4.16
CA ARG A 304 7.29 27.06 -3.51
C ARG A 304 6.39 25.88 -3.12
N GLN A 305 5.16 26.15 -2.67
CA GLN A 305 4.19 25.10 -2.38
C GLN A 305 3.86 24.26 -3.62
N LEU A 306 3.60 24.90 -4.76
CA LEU A 306 3.29 24.23 -6.01
C LEU A 306 4.48 23.38 -6.49
N LEU A 307 5.69 23.93 -6.42
CA LEU A 307 6.92 23.18 -6.75
C LEU A 307 7.09 21.96 -5.84
N ASN A 308 6.89 22.11 -4.53
CA ASN A 308 7.00 21.01 -3.59
C ASN A 308 5.98 19.89 -3.88
N ILE A 309 4.74 20.25 -4.26
CA ILE A 309 3.72 19.28 -4.69
C ILE A 309 4.19 18.54 -5.94
N ALA A 310 4.67 19.24 -6.95
CA ALA A 310 5.18 18.64 -8.18
C ALA A 310 6.34 17.65 -7.89
N ILE A 311 7.31 18.06 -7.07
CA ILE A 311 8.43 17.19 -6.67
C ILE A 311 7.92 15.93 -5.96
N VAL A 312 7.04 16.07 -4.97
CA VAL A 312 6.50 14.92 -4.23
C VAL A 312 5.78 13.95 -5.15
N TRP A 313 4.99 14.44 -6.10
CA TRP A 313 4.24 13.57 -7.00
C TRP A 313 5.09 12.90 -8.05
N LEU A 314 6.13 13.56 -8.56
CA LEU A 314 7.14 12.92 -9.41
C LEU A 314 7.87 11.81 -8.67
N LEU A 315 8.29 12.07 -7.43
CA LEU A 315 8.94 11.06 -6.59
C LEU A 315 7.98 9.91 -6.23
N THR A 316 6.68 10.21 -6.03
CA THR A 316 5.66 9.18 -5.77
C THR A 316 5.47 8.28 -7.01
N GLY A 317 5.40 8.86 -8.21
CA GLY A 317 5.35 8.09 -9.46
C GLY A 317 6.58 7.19 -9.62
N LEU A 318 7.77 7.73 -9.47
CA LEU A 318 9.01 6.94 -9.50
C LEU A 318 9.03 5.85 -8.43
N TRP A 319 8.55 6.13 -7.21
CA TRP A 319 8.50 5.13 -6.15
C TRP A 319 7.62 3.92 -6.52
N HIS A 320 6.54 4.13 -7.25
CA HIS A 320 5.65 3.03 -7.67
C HIS A 320 6.34 2.08 -8.66
N GLY A 321 7.08 2.58 -9.65
CA GLY A 321 7.73 1.69 -10.61
C GLY A 321 8.75 2.37 -11.52
N ALA A 322 9.63 1.57 -12.08
CA ALA A 322 10.65 2.00 -13.03
C ALA A 322 10.11 1.89 -14.47
N SER A 323 9.10 2.68 -14.78
CA SER A 323 8.50 2.76 -16.12
C SER A 323 7.90 4.15 -16.35
N TRP A 324 7.83 4.56 -17.61
CA TRP A 324 7.35 5.89 -17.98
C TRP A 324 5.87 6.13 -17.67
N ASN A 325 5.03 5.08 -17.66
CA ASN A 325 3.64 5.20 -17.24
C ASN A 325 3.51 5.68 -15.79
N PHE A 326 4.36 5.21 -14.87
CA PHE A 326 4.36 5.67 -13.47
C PHE A 326 4.85 7.12 -13.33
N VAL A 327 5.83 7.53 -14.15
CA VAL A 327 6.26 8.93 -14.22
C VAL A 327 5.10 9.81 -14.70
N LEU A 328 4.42 9.40 -15.79
CA LEU A 328 3.26 10.11 -16.33
C LEU A 328 2.10 10.15 -15.33
N TRP A 329 1.87 9.06 -14.60
CA TRP A 329 0.89 8.99 -13.51
C TRP A 329 1.22 10.00 -12.39
N GLY A 330 2.48 10.14 -12.00
CA GLY A 330 2.92 11.17 -11.06
C GLY A 330 2.69 12.58 -11.60
N VAL A 331 3.01 12.84 -12.87
CA VAL A 331 2.74 14.13 -13.55
C VAL A 331 1.25 14.43 -13.61
N TYR A 332 0.42 13.43 -13.94
CA TYR A 332 -1.03 13.54 -13.98
C TYR A 332 -1.62 14.03 -12.65
N TYR A 333 -1.25 13.38 -11.54
CA TYR A 333 -1.74 13.80 -10.22
C TYR A 333 -1.11 15.11 -9.74
N ALA A 334 0.14 15.38 -10.08
CA ALA A 334 0.74 16.69 -9.86
C ALA A 334 -0.09 17.79 -10.54
N ALA A 335 -0.42 17.62 -11.81
CA ALA A 335 -1.22 18.59 -12.57
C ALA A 335 -2.61 18.80 -11.95
N LEU A 336 -3.33 17.73 -11.64
CA LEU A 336 -4.64 17.82 -10.99
C LEU A 336 -4.59 18.56 -9.65
N LEU A 337 -3.62 18.25 -8.81
CA LEU A 337 -3.46 18.90 -7.51
C LEU A 337 -3.04 20.36 -7.63
N LEU A 338 -2.21 20.70 -8.63
CA LEU A 338 -1.86 22.09 -8.92
C LEU A 338 -3.08 22.88 -9.38
N LEU A 339 -3.92 22.32 -10.27
CA LEU A 339 -5.18 22.92 -10.69
C LEU A 339 -6.13 23.11 -9.51
N GLU A 340 -6.28 22.12 -8.66
CA GLU A 340 -7.10 22.23 -7.44
C GLU A 340 -6.57 23.33 -6.51
N LYS A 341 -5.28 23.40 -6.26
CA LYS A 341 -4.67 24.41 -5.36
C LYS A 341 -4.73 25.83 -5.92
N THR A 342 -4.77 26.01 -7.22
CA THR A 342 -4.85 27.34 -7.84
C THR A 342 -6.26 27.88 -7.85
N PHE A 343 -7.23 27.18 -8.43
CA PHE A 343 -8.59 27.66 -8.58
C PHE A 343 -9.71 26.61 -8.44
N LEU A 344 -9.45 25.33 -8.81
CA LEU A 344 -10.51 24.35 -8.99
C LEU A 344 -11.20 23.98 -7.68
N LEU A 345 -10.46 23.87 -6.55
CA LEU A 345 -11.06 23.60 -5.24
C LEU A 345 -12.12 24.64 -4.86
N ARG A 346 -11.88 25.93 -5.13
CA ARG A 346 -12.84 26.98 -4.80
C ARG A 346 -14.13 26.85 -5.63
N TRP A 347 -14.02 26.36 -6.86
CA TRP A 347 -15.16 26.09 -7.72
C TRP A 347 -15.92 24.86 -7.24
N LEU A 348 -15.21 23.76 -6.92
CA LEU A 348 -15.80 22.52 -6.39
C LEU A 348 -16.51 22.77 -5.06
N ASP A 349 -15.96 23.59 -4.16
CA ASP A 349 -16.57 23.93 -2.87
C ASP A 349 -17.91 24.67 -3.02
N LYS A 350 -18.07 25.43 -4.14
CA LYS A 350 -19.31 26.13 -4.48
C LYS A 350 -20.32 25.28 -5.28
N SER A 351 -19.85 24.17 -5.84
CA SER A 351 -20.66 23.28 -6.68
C SER A 351 -21.46 22.28 -5.83
N PRO A 352 -22.55 21.71 -6.34
CA PRO A 352 -23.25 20.62 -5.70
C PRO A 352 -22.30 19.44 -5.41
N ARG A 353 -22.51 18.75 -4.30
CA ARG A 353 -21.62 17.67 -3.83
C ARG A 353 -21.37 16.58 -4.87
N TRP A 354 -22.37 16.23 -5.67
CA TRP A 354 -22.27 15.21 -6.70
C TRP A 354 -21.31 15.60 -7.83
N VAL A 355 -21.15 16.90 -8.14
CA VAL A 355 -20.22 17.40 -9.17
C VAL A 355 -18.78 17.09 -8.77
N GLY A 356 -18.41 17.43 -7.51
CA GLY A 356 -17.07 17.12 -6.99
C GLY A 356 -16.82 15.61 -6.92
N HIS A 357 -17.85 14.84 -6.57
CA HIS A 357 -17.74 13.38 -6.54
C HIS A 357 -17.52 12.79 -7.94
N LEU A 358 -18.33 13.18 -8.93
CA LEU A 358 -18.18 12.73 -10.31
C LEU A 358 -16.81 13.10 -10.89
N TYR A 359 -16.38 14.36 -10.70
CA TYR A 359 -15.03 14.82 -11.08
C TYR A 359 -13.95 13.91 -10.50
N THR A 360 -14.02 13.64 -9.20
CA THR A 360 -13.01 12.82 -8.51
C THR A 360 -13.03 11.37 -8.98
N CYS A 361 -14.24 10.80 -9.20
CA CYS A 361 -14.39 9.45 -9.75
C CYS A 361 -13.76 9.32 -11.14
N LEU A 362 -14.01 10.27 -12.04
CA LEU A 362 -13.39 10.29 -13.36
C LEU A 362 -11.86 10.41 -13.26
N CYS A 363 -11.37 11.32 -12.41
CA CYS A 363 -9.94 11.53 -12.24
C CYS A 363 -9.23 10.26 -11.72
N PHE A 364 -9.76 9.58 -10.70
CA PHE A 364 -9.06 8.40 -10.20
C PHE A 364 -9.22 7.20 -11.14
N THR A 365 -10.36 7.03 -11.80
CA THR A 365 -10.53 5.94 -12.78
C THR A 365 -9.55 6.07 -13.94
N MET A 366 -9.42 7.28 -14.53
CA MET A 366 -8.42 7.54 -15.58
C MET A 366 -6.99 7.38 -15.05
N GLY A 367 -6.72 7.81 -13.81
CA GLY A 367 -5.45 7.60 -13.14
C GLY A 367 -5.11 6.11 -12.97
N TRP A 368 -6.10 5.28 -12.68
CA TRP A 368 -5.89 3.82 -12.56
C TRP A 368 -5.70 3.13 -13.91
N VAL A 369 -6.37 3.56 -14.98
CA VAL A 369 -6.10 3.07 -16.34
C VAL A 369 -4.66 3.37 -16.75
N LEU A 370 -4.18 4.61 -16.49
CA LEU A 370 -2.79 5.00 -16.73
C LEU A 370 -1.80 4.16 -15.88
N PHE A 371 -2.18 3.79 -14.67
CA PHE A 371 -1.38 2.96 -13.79
C PHE A 371 -1.29 1.50 -14.26
N ALA A 372 -2.41 0.96 -14.76
CA ALA A 372 -2.54 -0.44 -15.16
C ALA A 372 -1.78 -0.79 -16.44
N ILE A 373 -1.78 0.12 -17.43
CA ILE A 373 -1.28 -0.13 -18.78
C ILE A 373 0.09 0.53 -18.94
N THR A 374 1.13 -0.30 -19.07
CA THR A 374 2.53 0.18 -19.14
C THR A 374 2.97 0.56 -20.54
N ASP A 375 2.41 -0.07 -21.57
CA ASP A 375 2.67 0.26 -22.97
C ASP A 375 1.80 1.46 -23.43
N PHE A 376 2.43 2.51 -23.93
CA PHE A 376 1.72 3.73 -24.34
C PHE A 376 0.85 3.56 -25.60
N GLY A 377 1.22 2.61 -26.48
CA GLY A 377 0.40 2.29 -27.65
C GLY A 377 -0.92 1.64 -27.21
N ALA A 378 -0.83 0.61 -26.37
CA ALA A 378 -1.98 -0.05 -25.77
C ALA A 378 -2.83 0.89 -24.92
N LEU A 379 -2.18 1.77 -24.13
CA LEU A 379 -2.86 2.80 -23.34
C LEU A 379 -3.68 3.74 -24.24
N GLY A 380 -3.06 4.24 -25.32
CA GLY A 380 -3.73 5.12 -26.28
C GLY A 380 -4.93 4.45 -26.94
N GLN A 381 -4.79 3.19 -27.34
CA GLN A 381 -5.89 2.39 -27.92
C GLN A 381 -7.00 2.17 -26.90
N TYR A 382 -6.67 1.75 -25.68
CA TYR A 382 -7.67 1.53 -24.63
C TYR A 382 -8.46 2.80 -24.31
N VAL A 383 -7.78 3.93 -24.16
CA VAL A 383 -8.43 5.22 -23.95
C VAL A 383 -9.30 5.62 -25.15
N ALA A 384 -8.84 5.36 -26.38
CA ALA A 384 -9.64 5.60 -27.58
C ALA A 384 -10.95 4.78 -27.55
N HIS A 385 -10.89 3.49 -27.22
CA HIS A 385 -12.08 2.64 -27.05
C HIS A 385 -13.04 3.16 -25.97
N MET A 386 -12.56 3.73 -24.88
CA MET A 386 -13.44 4.31 -23.85
C MET A 386 -14.32 5.47 -24.39
N PHE A 387 -13.89 6.17 -25.44
CA PHE A 387 -14.57 7.39 -25.93
C PHE A 387 -15.01 7.34 -27.39
N SER A 388 -14.71 6.26 -28.12
CA SER A 388 -15.05 6.12 -29.55
C SER A 388 -15.44 4.67 -29.86
N GLY A 389 -15.85 4.44 -31.12
CA GLY A 389 -16.23 3.11 -31.60
C GLY A 389 -17.69 2.74 -31.29
N THR A 390 -17.97 1.44 -31.29
CA THR A 390 -19.31 0.92 -30.96
C THR A 390 -19.63 1.17 -29.49
N PHE A 391 -20.82 1.73 -29.20
CA PHE A 391 -21.19 2.08 -27.83
C PHE A 391 -21.34 0.85 -26.92
N ALA A 392 -22.10 -0.14 -27.34
CA ALA A 392 -22.35 -1.39 -26.64
C ALA A 392 -22.75 -2.50 -27.63
N ASP A 393 -22.54 -3.75 -27.26
CA ASP A 393 -22.85 -4.95 -28.04
C ASP A 393 -23.40 -6.09 -27.18
N GLY A 394 -23.51 -7.28 -27.75
CA GLY A 394 -23.92 -8.49 -27.04
C GLY A 394 -22.96 -8.89 -25.90
N THR A 395 -21.66 -8.66 -26.09
CA THR A 395 -20.63 -8.92 -25.05
C THR A 395 -20.82 -8.01 -23.85
N THR A 396 -21.08 -6.73 -24.09
CA THR A 396 -21.41 -5.74 -23.04
C THR A 396 -22.62 -6.20 -22.21
N ALA A 397 -23.70 -6.63 -22.89
CA ALA A 397 -24.91 -7.10 -22.23
C ALA A 397 -24.67 -8.39 -21.41
N TYR A 398 -23.84 -9.29 -21.94
CA TYR A 398 -23.45 -10.52 -21.24
C TYR A 398 -22.67 -10.22 -19.96
N LEU A 399 -21.62 -9.39 -20.03
CA LEU A 399 -20.81 -8.99 -18.87
C LEU A 399 -21.68 -8.32 -17.79
N LEU A 400 -22.52 -7.37 -18.18
CA LEU A 400 -23.42 -6.72 -17.24
C LEU A 400 -24.40 -7.71 -16.57
N ARG A 401 -24.91 -8.69 -17.34
CA ARG A 401 -25.83 -9.69 -16.79
C ARG A 401 -25.13 -10.64 -15.81
N CYS A 402 -23.87 -11.01 -16.07
CA CYS A 402 -23.11 -11.92 -15.22
C CYS A 402 -22.59 -11.22 -13.95
N ASP A 403 -22.07 -9.98 -14.10
CA ASP A 403 -21.23 -9.36 -13.08
C ASP A 403 -21.91 -8.19 -12.34
N TRP A 404 -23.16 -7.81 -12.70
CA TRP A 404 -23.84 -6.66 -12.08
C TRP A 404 -23.90 -6.71 -10.56
N LEU A 405 -24.16 -7.90 -9.99
CA LEU A 405 -24.24 -8.06 -8.54
C LEU A 405 -22.89 -7.83 -7.87
N LEU A 406 -21.83 -8.36 -8.46
CA LEU A 406 -20.47 -8.19 -7.97
C LEU A 406 -20.02 -6.71 -8.07
N LEU A 407 -20.30 -6.05 -9.20
CA LEU A 407 -20.06 -4.62 -9.39
C LEU A 407 -20.84 -3.77 -8.36
N LEU A 408 -22.10 -4.11 -8.10
CA LEU A 408 -22.90 -3.43 -7.09
C LEU A 408 -22.35 -3.66 -5.68
N LEU A 409 -21.97 -4.89 -5.32
CA LEU A 409 -21.35 -5.21 -4.03
C LEU A 409 -20.04 -4.44 -3.84
N ALA A 410 -19.19 -4.35 -4.88
CA ALA A 410 -17.97 -3.57 -4.85
C ALA A 410 -18.26 -2.07 -4.70
N ALA A 411 -19.22 -1.53 -5.45
CA ALA A 411 -19.61 -0.13 -5.37
C ALA A 411 -20.16 0.25 -3.97
N VAL A 412 -20.96 -0.61 -3.36
CA VAL A 412 -21.45 -0.40 -1.98
C VAL A 412 -20.33 -0.61 -0.97
N GLY A 413 -19.54 -1.67 -1.12
CA GLY A 413 -18.46 -2.05 -0.20
C GLY A 413 -17.30 -1.04 -0.14
N CYS A 414 -17.07 -0.26 -1.21
CA CYS A 414 -16.05 0.79 -1.21
C CYS A 414 -16.48 2.07 -0.46
N THR A 415 -17.73 2.13 0.03
CA THR A 415 -18.30 3.25 0.78
C THR A 415 -18.38 2.97 2.29
N SER A 416 -18.58 4.01 3.07
CA SER A 416 -18.84 3.92 4.51
C SER A 416 -20.25 3.43 4.86
N LEU A 417 -21.13 3.24 3.86
CA LEU A 417 -22.56 2.87 4.06
C LEU A 417 -22.72 1.57 4.83
N PRO A 418 -22.07 0.43 4.49
CA PRO A 418 -22.22 -0.81 5.25
C PRO A 418 -21.87 -0.65 6.74
N LYS A 419 -20.74 0.04 7.02
CA LYS A 419 -20.32 0.32 8.40
C LYS A 419 -21.33 1.16 9.16
N ARG A 420 -21.87 2.22 8.55
CA ARG A 420 -22.88 3.11 9.17
C ARG A 420 -24.20 2.36 9.45
N LEU A 421 -24.64 1.53 8.52
CA LEU A 421 -25.84 0.72 8.69
C LEU A 421 -25.65 -0.30 9.82
N TRP A 422 -24.51 -0.97 9.86
CA TRP A 422 -24.19 -1.89 10.95
C TRP A 422 -24.17 -1.17 12.31
N GLN A 423 -23.45 -0.07 12.45
CA GLN A 423 -23.39 0.69 13.70
C GLN A 423 -24.76 1.18 14.17
N LYS A 424 -25.60 1.64 13.23
CA LYS A 424 -26.99 2.02 13.56
C LYS A 424 -27.78 0.83 14.09
N ARG A 425 -27.60 -0.34 13.50
CA ARG A 425 -28.29 -1.57 13.93
C ARG A 425 -27.76 -2.09 15.26
N GLU A 426 -26.45 -2.11 15.41
CA GLU A 426 -25.75 -2.55 16.62
C GLU A 426 -26.23 -1.81 17.87
N ASN A 427 -26.44 -0.50 17.79
CA ASN A 427 -26.97 0.32 18.88
C ASN A 427 -28.40 -0.04 19.31
N THR A 428 -29.13 -0.84 18.51
CA THR A 428 -30.48 -1.30 18.81
C THR A 428 -30.55 -2.75 19.28
N LEU A 429 -29.47 -3.48 19.21
CA LEU A 429 -29.35 -4.90 19.57
C LEU A 429 -28.79 -5.05 20.99
N SER A 430 -29.08 -6.17 21.64
CA SER A 430 -28.34 -6.55 22.86
C SER A 430 -26.87 -6.86 22.48
N PRO A 431 -25.89 -6.58 23.37
CA PRO A 431 -24.48 -6.87 23.11
C PRO A 431 -24.23 -8.32 22.66
N ALA A 432 -24.83 -9.29 23.33
CA ALA A 432 -24.69 -10.71 22.99
C ALA A 432 -25.20 -11.05 21.59
N LEU A 433 -26.32 -10.44 21.15
CA LEU A 433 -26.84 -10.66 19.80
C LEU A 433 -25.97 -9.97 18.72
N SER A 434 -25.49 -8.77 19.02
CA SER A 434 -24.57 -8.06 18.14
C SER A 434 -23.27 -8.85 17.91
N ASP A 435 -22.64 -9.33 19.00
CA ASP A 435 -21.42 -10.12 18.96
C ASP A 435 -21.65 -11.46 18.25
N GLY A 436 -22.80 -12.11 18.50
CA GLY A 436 -23.20 -13.33 17.82
C GLY A 436 -23.34 -13.14 16.31
N LEU A 437 -24.04 -12.09 15.86
CA LEU A 437 -24.21 -11.78 14.44
C LEU A 437 -22.89 -11.42 13.77
N ARG A 438 -22.03 -10.66 14.45
CA ARG A 438 -20.68 -10.33 13.97
C ARG A 438 -19.83 -11.59 13.80
N THR A 439 -19.87 -12.49 14.78
CA THR A 439 -19.14 -13.77 14.72
C THR A 439 -19.64 -14.63 13.57
N VAL A 440 -20.96 -14.81 13.42
CA VAL A 440 -21.55 -15.57 12.28
C VAL A 440 -21.10 -14.96 10.94
N TRP A 441 -21.15 -13.63 10.81
CA TRP A 441 -20.71 -12.93 9.60
C TRP A 441 -19.22 -13.20 9.30
N VAL A 442 -18.33 -13.06 10.29
CA VAL A 442 -16.88 -13.29 10.12
C VAL A 442 -16.60 -14.74 9.74
N VAL A 443 -17.27 -15.69 10.40
CA VAL A 443 -17.13 -17.12 10.08
C VAL A 443 -17.63 -17.42 8.66
N ALA A 444 -18.76 -16.85 8.25
CA ALA A 444 -19.27 -17.00 6.89
C ALA A 444 -18.28 -16.45 5.83
N VAL A 445 -17.75 -15.24 6.05
CA VAL A 445 -16.73 -14.65 5.16
C VAL A 445 -15.48 -15.52 5.10
N LEU A 446 -15.02 -16.06 6.23
CA LEU A 446 -13.86 -16.96 6.27
C LEU A 446 -14.11 -18.24 5.46
N LEU A 447 -15.23 -18.92 5.70
CA LEU A 447 -15.56 -20.18 5.02
C LEU A 447 -15.70 -19.98 3.51
N VAL A 448 -16.41 -18.94 3.08
CA VAL A 448 -16.55 -18.64 1.64
C VAL A 448 -15.18 -18.27 1.03
N SER A 449 -14.39 -17.44 1.72
CA SER A 449 -13.03 -17.09 1.25
C SER A 449 -12.13 -18.34 1.14
N MET A 450 -12.21 -19.26 2.10
CA MET A 450 -11.47 -20.52 2.04
C MET A 450 -11.92 -21.41 0.89
N ALA A 451 -13.22 -21.48 0.60
CA ALA A 451 -13.73 -22.22 -0.55
C ALA A 451 -13.16 -21.69 -1.88
N PHE A 452 -13.12 -20.37 -2.05
CA PHE A 452 -12.49 -19.76 -3.22
C PHE A 452 -10.98 -20.01 -3.28
N LEU A 453 -10.25 -19.91 -2.15
CA LEU A 453 -8.80 -20.15 -2.12
C LEU A 453 -8.40 -21.60 -2.45
N VAL A 454 -9.27 -22.57 -2.21
CA VAL A 454 -9.03 -23.96 -2.58
C VAL A 454 -9.26 -24.19 -4.08
N GLY A 455 -10.22 -23.46 -4.68
CA GLY A 455 -10.56 -23.58 -6.10
C GLY A 455 -9.69 -22.72 -7.04
N ASP A 456 -9.11 -21.62 -6.53
CA ASP A 456 -8.36 -20.67 -7.34
C ASP A 456 -6.86 -21.02 -7.43
N SER A 457 -6.27 -20.68 -8.58
CA SER A 457 -4.81 -20.63 -8.73
C SER A 457 -4.22 -19.52 -7.86
N TYR A 458 -2.91 -19.63 -7.53
CA TYR A 458 -2.17 -18.62 -6.80
C TYR A 458 -2.33 -17.22 -7.41
N ASN A 459 -3.00 -16.32 -6.70
CA ASN A 459 -3.21 -14.93 -7.09
C ASN A 459 -2.53 -13.98 -6.10
N PRO A 460 -1.29 -13.53 -6.38
CA PRO A 460 -0.58 -12.60 -5.52
C PRO A 460 -1.27 -11.22 -5.49
N PHE A 461 -0.94 -10.41 -4.48
CA PHE A 461 -1.38 -9.02 -4.43
C PHE A 461 -0.77 -8.22 -5.59
N LEU A 462 -1.54 -7.27 -6.14
CA LEU A 462 -1.09 -6.41 -7.23
C LEU A 462 0.26 -5.72 -6.94
N TYR A 463 0.48 -5.33 -5.69
CA TYR A 463 1.72 -4.69 -5.25
C TYR A 463 3.00 -5.54 -5.39
N PHE A 464 2.88 -6.85 -5.60
CA PHE A 464 4.05 -7.69 -5.93
C PHE A 464 4.52 -7.55 -7.37
N ARG A 465 3.72 -6.88 -8.21
CA ARG A 465 4.03 -6.68 -9.63
C ARG A 465 4.74 -5.35 -9.90
N PHE A 466 4.89 -4.46 -8.90
CA PHE A 466 5.43 -3.09 -9.05
C PHE A 466 6.73 -2.85 -8.29
#